data_113fb4d1045bf08cd8a40ece966817ec
#
_entry.id   113fb4d1045bf08cd8a40ece966817ec
#
_cell.length_a   1.000
_cell.length_b   1.000
_cell.length_c   1.000
_cell.angle_alpha   90.00
_cell.angle_beta   90.00
_cell.angle_gamma   90.00
#
_symmetry.space_group_name_H-M   'P 1'
#
loop_
_entity.id
_entity.type
_entity.pdbx_description
1 polymer ?
#
loop_
_entity_poly.entity_id
_entity_poly.type
_entity_poly.pdbx_seq_one_letter_code
_entity_poly.pdbx_strand_id
1 'polypeptide(L)'
;GHPNINDVQTSLKKSIDWGVSAIYMQGVIGDKWLKENHFDKLGEALEFVRKNKIPCGIGAHMLNVINAAETWGLNPDFYVKTLHSSNYWSCKRADQNLDVIENPSDNYWCMDVEQTIELMKEVNKPWIAFKVLAAGAIPPKDGFKFAFENGADFICVGMFDFQVKKDVAIVKSILSKELPRKRPWKA
;
A
#
# COMPACT_ATOMS: atom_id res chain seq x y z
N GLY A 1 -4.75 -13.46 -0.26
CA GLY A 1 -4.05 -14.61 0.30
C GLY A 1 -2.56 -14.42 0.26
N HIS A 2 -1.82 -14.98 1.20
CA HIS A 2 -0.37 -15.03 1.11
C HIS A 2 -0.01 -16.00 -0.02
N PRO A 3 0.61 -15.55 -1.12
CA PRO A 3 1.18 -16.51 -2.04
C PRO A 3 2.23 -17.30 -1.25
N ASN A 4 2.21 -18.61 -1.41
CA ASN A 4 3.32 -19.41 -0.92
C ASN A 4 4.58 -18.87 -1.62
N ILE A 5 5.51 -18.33 -0.87
CA ILE A 5 6.74 -17.71 -1.38
C ILE A 5 7.53 -18.69 -2.28
N ASN A 6 7.35 -19.99 -2.07
CA ASN A 6 7.98 -21.04 -2.84
C ASN A 6 7.15 -21.50 -4.07
N ASP A 7 5.88 -21.04 -4.17
CA ASP A 7 4.99 -21.38 -5.29
C ASP A 7 4.00 -20.23 -5.56
N VAL A 8 4.56 -19.13 -5.99
CA VAL A 8 3.83 -17.89 -6.31
C VAL A 8 2.84 -18.14 -7.45
N GLN A 9 3.23 -18.90 -8.46
CA GLN A 9 2.39 -19.13 -9.64
C GLN A 9 1.12 -19.91 -9.29
N THR A 10 1.21 -20.96 -8.47
CA THR A 10 0.01 -21.69 -8.00
C THR A 10 -0.94 -20.81 -7.19
N SER A 11 -0.39 -19.95 -6.33
CA SER A 11 -1.20 -19.01 -5.54
C SER A 11 -1.90 -17.96 -6.42
N LEU A 12 -1.19 -17.42 -7.40
CA LEU A 12 -1.75 -16.48 -8.38
C LEU A 12 -2.81 -17.14 -9.24
N LYS A 13 -2.52 -18.36 -9.74
CA LYS A 13 -3.50 -19.14 -10.52
C LYS A 13 -4.80 -19.36 -9.76
N LYS A 14 -4.75 -19.76 -8.50
CA LYS A 14 -5.96 -19.90 -7.66
C LYS A 14 -6.77 -18.62 -7.58
N SER A 15 -6.11 -17.47 -7.39
CA SER A 15 -6.78 -16.17 -7.35
C SER A 15 -7.44 -15.84 -8.68
N ILE A 16 -6.79 -16.14 -9.79
CA ILE A 16 -7.33 -15.97 -11.15
C ILE A 16 -8.55 -16.86 -11.36
N ASP A 17 -8.45 -18.14 -10.99
CA ASP A 17 -9.54 -19.12 -11.12
C ASP A 17 -10.76 -18.72 -10.27
N TRP A 18 -10.60 -17.95 -9.20
CA TRP A 18 -11.71 -17.37 -8.42
C TRP A 18 -12.34 -16.11 -9.04
N GLY A 19 -11.85 -15.65 -10.18
CA GLY A 19 -12.44 -14.55 -10.93
C GLY A 19 -12.20 -13.17 -10.27
N VAL A 20 -11.06 -12.95 -9.65
CA VAL A 20 -10.72 -11.65 -9.05
C VAL A 20 -10.58 -10.55 -10.11
N SER A 21 -10.97 -9.34 -9.76
CA SER A 21 -10.89 -8.18 -10.67
C SER A 21 -9.49 -7.57 -10.77
N ALA A 22 -8.63 -7.78 -9.77
CA ALA A 22 -7.24 -7.34 -9.73
C ALA A 22 -6.45 -8.17 -8.72
N ILE A 23 -5.13 -8.22 -8.89
CA ILE A 23 -4.22 -8.89 -7.96
C ILE A 23 -3.11 -7.92 -7.59
N TYR A 24 -2.65 -7.96 -6.34
CA TYR A 24 -1.40 -7.30 -5.98
C TYR A 24 -0.52 -8.21 -5.12
N MET A 25 0.78 -8.06 -5.27
CA MET A 25 1.75 -8.70 -4.40
C MET A 25 1.72 -8.00 -3.06
N GLN A 26 1.46 -8.75 -1.99
CA GLN A 26 1.33 -8.19 -0.65
C GLN A 26 2.62 -7.49 -0.20
N GLY A 27 2.49 -6.39 0.59
CA GLY A 27 3.60 -5.55 0.98
C GLY A 27 4.78 -6.30 1.62
N VAL A 28 4.51 -7.22 2.54
CA VAL A 28 5.56 -8.05 3.16
C VAL A 28 6.37 -8.84 2.12
N ILE A 29 5.75 -9.28 1.03
CA ILE A 29 6.44 -10.04 -0.02
C ILE A 29 7.34 -9.11 -0.83
N GLY A 30 6.85 -7.93 -1.22
CA GLY A 30 7.66 -6.93 -1.92
C GLY A 30 8.88 -6.51 -1.10
N ASP A 31 8.65 -6.20 0.18
CA ASP A 31 9.70 -5.80 1.13
C ASP A 31 10.75 -6.92 1.30
N LYS A 32 10.30 -8.16 1.52
CA LYS A 32 11.16 -9.31 1.72
C LYS A 32 11.98 -9.65 0.47
N TRP A 33 11.34 -9.71 -0.69
CA TRP A 33 12.05 -10.05 -1.92
C TRP A 33 13.09 -9.00 -2.32
N LEU A 34 12.83 -7.71 -2.05
CA LEU A 34 13.84 -6.69 -2.25
C LEU A 34 15.02 -6.89 -1.28
N LYS A 35 14.76 -7.13 0.00
CA LYS A 35 15.78 -7.36 1.04
C LYS A 35 16.65 -8.59 0.74
N GLU A 36 16.05 -9.64 0.20
CA GLU A 36 16.70 -10.92 -0.11
C GLU A 36 17.30 -10.98 -1.53
N ASN A 37 17.32 -9.88 -2.28
CA ASN A 37 17.77 -9.81 -3.68
C ASN A 37 17.00 -10.74 -4.63
N HIS A 38 15.71 -10.96 -4.37
CA HIS A 38 14.80 -11.74 -5.20
C HIS A 38 13.74 -10.87 -5.90
N PHE A 39 14.09 -9.62 -6.19
CA PHE A 39 13.14 -8.65 -6.73
C PHE A 39 12.68 -8.99 -8.16
N ASP A 40 13.47 -9.77 -8.90
CA ASP A 40 13.13 -10.38 -10.19
C ASP A 40 11.81 -11.17 -10.13
N LYS A 41 11.54 -11.85 -9.02
CA LYS A 41 10.29 -12.59 -8.79
C LYS A 41 9.03 -11.70 -8.81
N LEU A 42 9.15 -10.41 -8.48
CA LEU A 42 8.04 -9.47 -8.67
C LEU A 42 7.73 -9.26 -10.14
N GLY A 43 8.75 -9.11 -10.97
CA GLY A 43 8.60 -9.02 -12.43
C GLY A 43 7.92 -10.25 -13.02
N GLU A 44 8.38 -11.45 -12.65
CA GLU A 44 7.78 -12.72 -13.09
C GLU A 44 6.31 -12.84 -12.65
N ALA A 45 5.98 -12.45 -11.42
CA ALA A 45 4.62 -12.47 -10.91
C ALA A 45 3.70 -11.49 -11.66
N LEU A 46 4.17 -10.26 -11.93
CA LEU A 46 3.44 -9.28 -12.72
C LEU A 46 3.18 -9.79 -14.14
N GLU A 47 4.19 -10.35 -14.81
CA GLU A 47 4.02 -10.91 -16.15
C GLU A 47 3.04 -12.07 -16.18
N PHE A 48 3.08 -12.96 -15.20
CA PHE A 48 2.16 -14.08 -15.09
C PHE A 48 0.70 -13.58 -15.00
N VAL A 49 0.44 -12.58 -14.17
CA VAL A 49 -0.92 -12.01 -14.00
C VAL A 49 -1.37 -11.28 -15.27
N ARG A 50 -0.48 -10.48 -15.90
CA ARG A 50 -0.78 -9.77 -17.16
C ARG A 50 -1.13 -10.70 -18.31
N LYS A 51 -0.49 -11.86 -18.43
CA LYS A 51 -0.82 -12.88 -19.44
C LYS A 51 -2.27 -13.35 -19.30
N ASN A 52 -2.84 -13.24 -18.11
CA ASN A 52 -4.25 -13.55 -17.82
C ASN A 52 -5.16 -12.32 -17.94
N LYS A 53 -4.68 -11.17 -18.45
CA LYS A 53 -5.43 -9.91 -18.67
C LYS A 53 -6.07 -9.36 -17.39
N ILE A 54 -5.43 -9.53 -16.26
CA ILE A 54 -5.88 -9.03 -14.95
C ILE A 54 -4.91 -7.92 -14.51
N PRO A 55 -5.42 -6.75 -14.05
CA PRO A 55 -4.59 -5.71 -13.46
C PRO A 55 -3.77 -6.23 -12.29
N CYS A 56 -2.47 -5.87 -12.27
CA CYS A 56 -1.55 -6.34 -11.24
C CYS A 56 -0.80 -5.20 -10.57
N GLY A 57 -0.86 -5.15 -9.24
CA GLY A 57 -0.19 -4.14 -8.42
C GLY A 57 0.96 -4.68 -7.58
N ILE A 58 1.77 -3.76 -7.08
CA ILE A 58 2.83 -4.03 -6.09
C ILE A 58 2.42 -3.42 -4.75
N GLY A 59 2.46 -4.25 -3.70
CA GLY A 59 2.33 -3.82 -2.31
C GLY A 59 3.70 -3.58 -1.67
N ALA A 60 3.81 -2.57 -0.81
CA ALA A 60 5.03 -2.25 -0.08
C ALA A 60 4.75 -1.51 1.24
N HIS A 61 5.49 -1.85 2.28
CA HIS A 61 5.65 -1.00 3.46
C HIS A 61 6.86 -0.07 3.28
N MET A 62 7.95 -0.61 2.76
CA MET A 62 9.20 0.12 2.54
C MET A 62 9.14 0.95 1.25
N LEU A 63 9.64 2.18 1.32
CA LEU A 63 9.65 3.10 0.18
C LEU A 63 10.55 2.60 -0.96
N ASN A 64 11.67 1.98 -0.63
CA ASN A 64 12.64 1.49 -1.60
C ASN A 64 12.08 0.43 -2.55
N VAL A 65 11.01 -0.29 -2.18
CA VAL A 65 10.32 -1.23 -3.09
C VAL A 65 9.68 -0.49 -4.25
N ILE A 66 9.01 0.63 -3.98
CA ILE A 66 8.39 1.45 -5.04
C ILE A 66 9.48 2.05 -5.93
N ASN A 67 10.52 2.62 -5.31
CA ASN A 67 11.64 3.20 -6.04
C ASN A 67 12.33 2.16 -6.95
N ALA A 68 12.57 0.95 -6.43
CA ALA A 68 13.15 -0.13 -7.23
C ALA A 68 12.22 -0.56 -8.37
N ALA A 69 10.91 -0.66 -8.13
CA ALA A 69 9.94 -1.03 -9.16
C ALA A 69 9.90 -0.02 -10.32
N GLU A 70 9.94 1.28 -10.02
CA GLU A 70 10.02 2.35 -11.03
C GLU A 70 11.38 2.33 -11.75
N THR A 71 12.49 2.22 -11.01
CA THR A 71 13.85 2.20 -11.58
C THR A 71 14.09 1.00 -12.49
N TRP A 72 13.56 -0.17 -12.14
CA TRP A 72 13.69 -1.39 -12.94
C TRP A 72 12.63 -1.50 -14.05
N GLY A 73 11.71 -0.56 -14.12
CA GLY A 73 10.67 -0.54 -15.14
C GLY A 73 9.67 -1.70 -15.04
N LEU A 74 9.35 -2.18 -13.83
CA LEU A 74 8.39 -3.28 -13.63
C LEU A 74 6.99 -2.92 -14.08
N ASN A 75 6.65 -1.63 -14.11
CA ASN A 75 5.43 -1.06 -14.64
C ASN A 75 4.13 -1.72 -14.12
N PRO A 76 3.89 -1.80 -12.80
CA PRO A 76 2.62 -2.31 -12.28
C PRO A 76 1.45 -1.41 -12.70
N ASP A 77 0.23 -1.93 -12.65
CA ASP A 77 -0.97 -1.14 -12.96
C ASP A 77 -1.34 -0.18 -11.81
N PHE A 78 -0.96 -0.51 -10.57
CA PHE A 78 -1.19 0.33 -9.39
C PHE A 78 -0.24 -0.05 -8.25
N TYR A 79 -0.14 0.82 -7.25
CA TYR A 79 0.61 0.56 -6.01
C TYR A 79 -0.31 0.48 -4.80
N VAL A 80 0.02 -0.44 -3.88
CA VAL A 80 -0.58 -0.54 -2.55
C VAL A 80 0.51 -0.21 -1.53
N LYS A 81 0.63 1.06 -1.11
CA LYS A 81 1.72 1.55 -0.25
C LYS A 81 1.17 2.11 1.05
N THR A 82 1.83 1.76 2.17
CA THR A 82 1.50 2.34 3.47
C THR A 82 1.57 3.86 3.47
N LEU A 83 0.59 4.49 4.10
CA LEU A 83 0.61 5.92 4.37
C LEU A 83 -0.18 6.23 5.63
N HIS A 84 0.47 6.83 6.61
CA HIS A 84 -0.16 7.43 7.78
C HIS A 84 0.74 8.53 8.34
N SER A 85 0.16 9.47 9.07
CA SER A 85 0.93 10.49 9.80
C SER A 85 1.86 9.83 10.81
N SER A 86 3.00 10.45 11.10
CA SER A 86 3.88 10.09 12.22
C SER A 86 3.44 10.71 13.55
N ASN A 87 2.38 11.51 13.56
CA ASN A 87 1.88 12.19 14.76
C ASN A 87 0.78 11.37 15.44
N TYR A 88 1.16 10.34 16.19
CA TYR A 88 0.24 9.56 17.03
C TYR A 88 0.99 8.96 18.23
N TRP A 89 0.24 8.60 19.29
CA TRP A 89 0.77 8.24 20.62
C TRP A 89 1.74 7.04 20.61
N SER A 90 1.58 6.08 19.72
CA SER A 90 2.42 4.88 19.59
C SER A 90 3.34 4.91 18.38
N CYS A 91 3.59 6.09 17.83
CA CYS A 91 4.54 6.27 16.72
C CYS A 91 5.94 5.79 17.10
N LYS A 92 6.70 5.35 16.11
CA LYS A 92 8.10 4.95 16.27
C LYS A 92 8.90 6.08 16.94
N ARG A 93 9.61 5.74 18.00
CA ARG A 93 10.55 6.66 18.68
C ARG A 93 11.95 6.54 18.07
N ALA A 94 12.76 7.56 18.27
CA ALA A 94 14.14 7.60 17.73
C ALA A 94 15.04 6.46 18.24
N ASP A 95 14.74 5.91 19.42
CA ASP A 95 15.48 4.81 20.04
C ASP A 95 15.09 3.42 19.49
N GLN A 96 14.12 3.33 18.62
CA GLN A 96 13.62 2.08 18.05
C GLN A 96 14.21 1.87 16.64
N ASN A 97 15.03 0.85 16.46
CA ASN A 97 15.75 0.55 15.22
C ASN A 97 15.25 -0.69 14.46
N LEU A 98 14.04 -1.16 14.77
CA LEU A 98 13.50 -2.33 14.09
C LEU A 98 13.09 -1.99 12.65
N ASP A 99 13.43 -2.87 11.72
CA ASP A 99 12.94 -2.86 10.35
C ASP A 99 11.42 -3.08 10.32
N VAL A 100 10.74 -2.52 9.33
CA VAL A 100 9.29 -2.66 9.15
C VAL A 100 8.86 -4.12 9.12
N ILE A 101 9.59 -4.98 8.42
CA ILE A 101 9.26 -6.42 8.29
C ILE A 101 9.63 -7.27 9.50
N GLU A 102 10.45 -6.75 10.40
CA GLU A 102 10.89 -7.39 11.63
C GLU A 102 10.20 -6.82 12.87
N ASN A 103 9.42 -5.77 12.67
CA ASN A 103 8.75 -5.07 13.74
C ASN A 103 7.62 -5.90 14.35
N PRO A 104 7.64 -6.20 15.66
CA PRO A 104 6.56 -6.91 16.33
C PRO A 104 5.30 -6.06 16.54
N SER A 105 5.39 -4.75 16.28
CA SER A 105 4.32 -3.77 16.46
C SER A 105 3.79 -3.29 15.12
N ASP A 106 2.48 -3.17 14.98
CA ASP A 106 1.81 -2.72 13.74
C ASP A 106 1.68 -1.20 13.60
N ASN A 107 2.25 -0.42 14.52
CA ASN A 107 1.93 1.01 14.64
C ASN A 107 2.77 1.92 13.73
N TYR A 108 3.96 1.55 13.31
CA TYR A 108 4.87 2.43 12.56
C TYR A 108 5.33 1.86 11.21
N TRP A 109 4.38 1.45 10.41
CA TRP A 109 4.63 0.87 9.08
C TRP A 109 5.02 1.88 8.00
N CYS A 110 4.70 3.16 8.17
CA CYS A 110 5.12 4.22 7.29
C CYS A 110 6.17 5.08 8.01
N MET A 111 7.43 4.69 7.91
CA MET A 111 8.53 5.41 8.58
C MET A 111 8.99 6.65 7.80
N ASP A 112 8.93 6.60 6.47
CA ASP A 112 9.44 7.64 5.56
C ASP A 112 8.27 8.38 4.92
N VAL A 113 7.45 9.06 5.75
CA VAL A 113 6.15 9.63 5.32
C VAL A 113 6.36 10.71 4.26
N GLU A 114 7.22 11.69 4.52
CA GLU A 114 7.50 12.80 3.63
C GLU A 114 8.11 12.33 2.31
N GLN A 115 9.11 11.44 2.39
CA GLN A 115 9.76 10.85 1.21
C GLN A 115 8.78 9.99 0.40
N THR A 116 7.86 9.29 1.08
CA THR A 116 6.80 8.52 0.40
C THR A 116 5.89 9.47 -0.39
N ILE A 117 5.47 10.58 0.21
CA ILE A 117 4.62 11.57 -0.43
C ILE A 117 5.34 12.18 -1.64
N GLU A 118 6.61 12.57 -1.49
CA GLU A 118 7.38 13.15 -2.58
C GLU A 118 7.59 12.17 -3.74
N LEU A 119 8.00 10.93 -3.47
CA LEU A 119 8.14 9.92 -4.53
C LEU A 119 6.81 9.67 -5.25
N MET A 120 5.72 9.52 -4.50
CA MET A 120 4.42 9.22 -5.10
C MET A 120 3.84 10.38 -5.92
N LYS A 121 4.33 11.60 -5.80
CA LYS A 121 3.98 12.70 -6.71
C LYS A 121 4.44 12.43 -8.14
N GLU A 122 5.63 11.84 -8.28
CA GLU A 122 6.24 11.53 -9.58
C GLU A 122 5.67 10.24 -10.19
N VAL A 123 5.16 9.33 -9.37
CA VAL A 123 4.61 8.04 -9.83
C VAL A 123 3.29 8.26 -10.56
N ASN A 124 3.25 7.92 -11.85
CA ASN A 124 2.05 8.05 -12.68
C ASN A 124 1.19 6.78 -12.69
N LYS A 125 0.86 6.26 -11.50
CA LYS A 125 0.04 5.07 -11.28
C LYS A 125 -0.94 5.32 -10.15
N PRO A 126 -2.14 4.71 -10.17
CA PRO A 126 -3.04 4.75 -9.01
C PRO A 126 -2.36 4.28 -7.73
N TRP A 127 -2.61 4.98 -6.64
CA TRP A 127 -2.10 4.67 -5.31
C TRP A 127 -3.23 4.34 -4.34
N ILE A 128 -3.24 3.09 -3.87
CA ILE A 128 -4.09 2.64 -2.78
C ILE A 128 -3.28 2.74 -1.47
N ALA A 129 -3.58 3.72 -0.63
CA ALA A 129 -2.95 3.83 0.68
C ALA A 129 -3.55 2.82 1.66
N PHE A 130 -2.72 2.08 2.37
CA PHE A 130 -3.16 1.15 3.41
C PHE A 130 -2.47 1.42 4.75
N LYS A 131 -2.97 0.80 5.84
CA LYS A 131 -2.57 1.06 7.23
C LYS A 131 -2.75 2.53 7.64
N VAL A 132 -3.67 3.24 7.01
CA VAL A 132 -3.90 4.68 7.20
C VAL A 132 -4.33 5.08 8.61
N LEU A 133 -4.76 4.12 9.43
CA LEU A 133 -5.16 4.33 10.82
C LEU A 133 -4.09 3.91 11.84
N ALA A 134 -2.89 3.49 11.40
CA ALA A 134 -1.82 3.03 12.29
C ALA A 134 -2.33 2.06 13.38
N ALA A 135 -2.96 0.94 12.94
CA ALA A 135 -3.59 -0.06 13.82
C ALA A 135 -4.67 0.52 14.78
N GLY A 136 -5.33 1.61 14.39
CA GLY A 136 -6.36 2.27 15.17
C GLY A 136 -5.86 3.38 16.11
N ALA A 137 -4.54 3.67 16.07
CA ALA A 137 -3.97 4.77 16.86
C ALA A 137 -4.33 6.15 16.28
N ILE A 138 -4.69 6.21 15.00
CA ILE A 138 -5.13 7.44 14.32
C ILE A 138 -6.65 7.36 14.12
N PRO A 139 -7.42 8.39 14.55
CA PRO A 139 -8.85 8.44 14.30
C PRO A 139 -9.19 8.41 12.79
N PRO A 140 -10.28 7.72 12.36
CA PRO A 140 -10.64 7.58 10.95
C PRO A 140 -10.73 8.90 10.18
N LYS A 141 -11.33 9.94 10.79
CA LYS A 141 -11.43 11.27 10.15
C LYS A 141 -10.07 11.85 9.79
N ASP A 142 -9.09 11.71 10.68
CA ASP A 142 -7.75 12.29 10.50
C ASP A 142 -6.92 11.43 9.54
N GLY A 143 -6.95 10.11 9.71
CA GLY A 143 -6.19 9.19 8.85
C GLY A 143 -6.67 9.21 7.39
N PHE A 144 -8.00 9.22 7.16
CA PHE A 144 -8.55 9.27 5.80
C PHE A 144 -8.26 10.62 5.13
N LYS A 145 -8.47 11.71 5.86
CA LYS A 145 -8.16 13.05 5.37
C LYS A 145 -6.68 13.17 5.01
N PHE A 146 -5.79 12.75 5.91
CA PHE A 146 -4.35 12.76 5.69
C PHE A 146 -3.96 11.98 4.43
N ALA A 147 -4.51 10.78 4.22
CA ALA A 147 -4.19 9.96 3.05
C ALA A 147 -4.59 10.65 1.74
N PHE A 148 -5.81 11.16 1.65
CA PHE A 148 -6.30 11.82 0.43
C PHE A 148 -5.59 13.15 0.15
N GLU A 149 -5.36 14.00 1.15
CA GLU A 149 -4.65 15.27 0.97
C GLU A 149 -3.20 15.07 0.52
N ASN A 150 -2.57 13.97 0.96
CA ASN A 150 -1.19 13.65 0.59
C ASN A 150 -1.07 12.80 -0.70
N GLY A 151 -2.16 12.61 -1.43
CA GLY A 151 -2.10 12.13 -2.80
C GLY A 151 -2.56 10.71 -3.05
N ALA A 152 -3.03 9.96 -2.03
CA ALA A 152 -3.62 8.64 -2.27
C ALA A 152 -4.89 8.76 -3.12
N ASP A 153 -5.07 7.87 -4.09
CA ASP A 153 -6.27 7.84 -4.93
C ASP A 153 -7.37 6.99 -4.28
N PHE A 154 -6.95 5.98 -3.53
CA PHE A 154 -7.84 5.10 -2.76
C PHE A 154 -7.25 4.84 -1.39
N ILE A 155 -8.08 4.38 -0.46
CA ILE A 155 -7.65 3.86 0.84
C ILE A 155 -8.15 2.43 1.03
N CYS A 156 -7.31 1.58 1.64
CA CYS A 156 -7.68 0.23 2.08
C CYS A 156 -7.58 0.18 3.60
N VAL A 157 -8.71 -0.10 4.25
CA VAL A 157 -8.86 0.05 5.71
C VAL A 157 -9.41 -1.23 6.31
N GLY A 158 -8.69 -1.77 7.30
CA GLY A 158 -9.23 -2.81 8.19
C GLY A 158 -10.21 -2.20 9.18
N MET A 159 -11.40 -2.80 9.32
CA MET A 159 -12.42 -2.33 10.25
C MET A 159 -13.36 -3.47 10.64
N PHE A 160 -14.09 -3.30 11.74
CA PHE A 160 -15.20 -4.20 12.07
C PHE A 160 -16.45 -3.84 11.25
N ASP A 161 -17.33 -4.80 11.05
CA ASP A 161 -18.56 -4.65 10.27
C ASP A 161 -19.44 -3.49 10.73
N PHE A 162 -19.57 -3.29 12.05
CA PHE A 162 -20.34 -2.19 12.63
C PHE A 162 -19.72 -0.81 12.37
N GLN A 163 -18.45 -0.71 12.02
CA GLN A 163 -17.78 0.55 11.69
C GLN A 163 -17.98 0.99 10.24
N VAL A 164 -18.25 0.06 9.32
CA VAL A 164 -18.29 0.30 7.86
C VAL A 164 -19.17 1.49 7.50
N LYS A 165 -20.40 1.54 8.01
CA LYS A 165 -21.35 2.64 7.72
C LYS A 165 -20.82 4.00 8.13
N LYS A 166 -20.21 4.08 9.31
CA LYS A 166 -19.64 5.33 9.85
C LYS A 166 -18.41 5.76 9.05
N ASP A 167 -17.51 4.84 8.77
CA ASP A 167 -16.26 5.13 8.07
C ASP A 167 -16.52 5.54 6.62
N VAL A 168 -17.46 4.89 5.93
CA VAL A 168 -17.92 5.30 4.59
C VAL A 168 -18.53 6.72 4.62
N ALA A 169 -19.32 7.06 5.64
CA ALA A 169 -19.86 8.42 5.77
C ALA A 169 -18.75 9.47 5.98
N ILE A 170 -17.70 9.14 6.74
CA ILE A 170 -16.53 10.00 6.93
C ILE A 170 -15.81 10.23 5.59
N VAL A 171 -15.53 9.16 4.83
CA VAL A 171 -14.89 9.26 3.52
C VAL A 171 -15.71 10.13 2.58
N LYS A 172 -17.02 9.87 2.46
CA LYS A 172 -17.92 10.68 1.62
C LYS A 172 -17.90 12.17 2.01
N SER A 173 -17.91 12.47 3.32
CA SER A 173 -17.82 13.85 3.82
C SER A 173 -16.48 14.52 3.51
N ILE A 174 -15.38 13.77 3.48
CA ILE A 174 -14.06 14.29 3.08
C ILE A 174 -14.05 14.58 1.57
N LEU A 175 -14.47 13.61 0.76
CA LEU A 175 -14.42 13.70 -0.70
C LEU A 175 -15.48 14.65 -1.31
N SER A 176 -16.50 15.04 -0.56
CA SER A 176 -17.47 16.07 -1.01
C SER A 176 -16.94 17.48 -0.97
N LYS A 177 -15.75 17.70 -0.43
CA LYS A 177 -15.09 19.00 -0.34
C LYS A 177 -13.90 19.06 -1.27
N GLU A 178 -13.54 20.27 -1.67
CA GLU A 178 -12.25 20.48 -2.33
C GLU A 178 -11.11 20.14 -1.36
N LEU A 179 -10.21 19.26 -1.80
CA LEU A 179 -9.07 18.80 -1.01
C LEU A 179 -7.80 19.49 -1.51
N PRO A 180 -6.96 20.04 -0.61
CA PRO A 180 -5.66 20.60 -0.97
C PRO A 180 -4.67 19.45 -1.25
N ARG A 181 -4.90 18.71 -2.34
CA ARG A 181 -4.10 17.53 -2.68
C ARG A 181 -2.71 17.91 -3.16
N LYS A 182 -1.70 17.21 -2.67
CA LYS A 182 -0.30 17.35 -3.12
C LYS A 182 -0.01 16.67 -4.46
N ARG A 183 -0.95 15.89 -4.96
CA ARG A 183 -0.86 15.12 -6.20
C ARG A 183 -2.24 15.09 -6.87
N PRO A 184 -2.35 15.27 -8.20
CA PRO A 184 -3.62 15.08 -8.91
C PRO A 184 -4.10 13.63 -8.80
N TRP A 185 -5.40 13.42 -8.98
CA TRP A 185 -5.96 12.06 -9.06
C TRP A 185 -5.37 11.30 -10.25
N LYS A 186 -5.07 10.01 -10.07
CA LYS A 186 -4.52 9.12 -11.10
C LYS A 186 -5.44 7.92 -11.40
N ALA A 187 -6.64 7.90 -10.82
CA ALA A 187 -7.66 6.88 -11.02
C ALA A 187 -8.91 7.46 -11.67
#